data_78933156998c4ddf8ddb562bb1a4db3c
#
_entry.id   78933156998c4ddf8ddb562bb1a4db3c
#
_cell.length_a   1.000
_cell.length_b   1.000
_cell.length_c   1.000
_cell.angle_alpha   90.00
_cell.angle_beta   90.00
_cell.angle_gamma   90.00
#
_symmetry.space_group_name_H-M   'P 1'
#
loop_
_entity.id
_entity.type
_entity.pdbx_description
1 polymer ?
#
loop_
_entity_poly.entity_id
_entity_poly.type
_entity_poly.pdbx_seq_one_letter_code
_entity_poly.pdbx_strand_id
1 'polypeptide(L)'
;MGTEPRLRIMQVLLSAHPEGLVVGDIQEELDIPNSTLSHHLEKLKNEDLVCVQRESTFLRYTANTGALQELLSFLYAECCTRNKAVKPEEIVQISR
;
A
#
# COMPACT_ATOMS: atom_id res chain seq x y z
N MET A 1 11.33 -13.16 -1.74
CA MET A 1 10.29 -13.66 -1.48
C MET A 1 9.01 -12.88 -1.43
N GLY A 2 8.14 -13.10 -0.43
CA GLY A 2 6.82 -12.54 -0.48
C GLY A 2 6.71 -11.06 -0.22
N THR A 3 7.69 -10.45 0.42
CA THR A 3 7.58 -9.04 0.77
C THR A 3 7.83 -8.10 -0.40
N GLU A 4 8.74 -8.44 -1.27
CA GLU A 4 9.06 -7.54 -2.37
C GLU A 4 7.90 -7.35 -3.34
N PRO A 5 7.20 -8.40 -3.78
CA PRO A 5 6.04 -8.20 -4.64
C PRO A 5 4.96 -7.37 -3.97
N ARG A 6 4.76 -7.56 -2.67
CA ARG A 6 3.74 -6.79 -1.97
C ARG A 6 4.10 -5.31 -1.89
N LEU A 7 5.38 -5.01 -1.67
CA LEU A 7 5.83 -3.62 -1.68
C LEU A 7 5.61 -2.97 -3.03
N ARG A 8 5.89 -3.70 -4.11
CA ARG A 8 5.68 -3.16 -5.44
C ARG A 8 4.20 -2.89 -5.70
N ILE A 9 3.33 -3.79 -5.24
CA ILE A 9 1.90 -3.57 -5.38
C ILE A 9 1.49 -2.31 -4.63
N MET A 10 1.97 -2.15 -3.41
CA MET A 10 1.62 -0.96 -2.64
C MET A 10 2.14 0.31 -3.30
N GLN A 11 3.34 0.27 -3.86
CA GLN A 11 3.88 1.44 -4.55
C GLN A 11 3.02 1.84 -5.74
N VAL A 12 2.59 0.86 -6.50
CA VAL A 12 1.75 1.13 -7.67
C VAL A 12 0.40 1.69 -7.24
N LEU A 13 -0.19 1.11 -6.20
CA LEU A 13 -1.48 1.60 -5.72
C LEU A 13 -1.37 2.99 -5.12
N LEU A 14 -0.29 3.27 -4.42
CA LEU A 14 -0.10 4.60 -3.86
C LEU A 14 0.06 5.64 -4.96
N SER A 15 0.76 5.29 -6.03
CA SER A 15 0.95 6.22 -7.13
C SER A 15 -0.36 6.48 -7.87
N ALA A 16 -1.32 5.57 -7.78
CA ALA A 16 -2.62 5.73 -8.43
C ALA A 16 -3.69 6.26 -7.47
N HIS A 17 -3.32 6.57 -6.24
CA HIS A 17 -4.27 7.11 -5.29
C HIS A 17 -4.75 8.50 -5.73
N PRO A 18 -6.02 8.83 -5.55
CA PRO A 18 -7.05 8.10 -4.81
C PRO A 18 -7.87 7.12 -5.64
N GLU A 19 -7.69 7.10 -6.94
CA GLU A 19 -8.57 6.33 -7.81
C GLU A 19 -8.30 4.83 -7.74
N GLY A 20 -7.04 4.45 -7.54
CA GLY A 20 -6.69 3.05 -7.47
C GLY A 20 -6.62 2.40 -8.83
N LEU A 21 -6.49 1.09 -8.83
CA LEU A 21 -6.33 0.33 -10.07
C LEU A 21 -7.15 -0.95 -9.99
N VAL A 22 -7.64 -1.39 -11.15
CA VAL A 22 -8.26 -2.71 -11.23
C VAL A 22 -7.18 -3.76 -11.38
N VAL A 23 -7.55 -5.01 -11.10
CA VAL A 23 -6.59 -6.11 -11.07
C VAL A 23 -5.82 -6.24 -12.39
N GLY A 24 -6.52 -6.10 -13.52
CA GLY A 24 -5.86 -6.22 -14.81
C GLY A 24 -4.75 -5.18 -15.01
N ASP A 25 -5.01 -3.96 -14.55
CA ASP A 25 -4.00 -2.90 -14.67
C ASP A 25 -2.80 -3.17 -13.78
N ILE A 26 -3.05 -3.68 -12.57
CA ILE A 26 -1.94 -4.02 -11.68
C ILE A 26 -1.11 -5.14 -12.28
N GLN A 27 -1.77 -6.13 -12.84
CA GLN A 27 -1.06 -7.26 -13.45
C GLN A 27 -0.18 -6.81 -14.61
N GLU A 28 -0.71 -5.92 -15.43
CA GLU A 28 0.04 -5.42 -16.57
C GLU A 28 1.23 -4.59 -16.12
N GLU A 29 1.02 -3.78 -15.10
CA GLU A 29 2.07 -2.90 -14.60
C GLU A 29 3.23 -3.70 -13.99
N LEU A 30 2.92 -4.75 -13.24
CA LEU A 30 3.92 -5.50 -12.51
C LEU A 30 4.35 -6.78 -13.19
N ASP A 31 3.64 -7.19 -14.23
CA ASP A 31 3.97 -8.41 -14.98
C ASP A 31 4.04 -9.62 -14.05
N ILE A 32 3.00 -9.80 -13.25
CA ILE A 32 2.89 -10.89 -12.30
C ILE A 32 1.75 -11.80 -12.73
N PRO A 33 1.90 -13.14 -12.62
CA PRO A 33 0.80 -14.03 -12.94
C PRO A 33 -0.44 -13.71 -12.11
N ASN A 34 -1.60 -13.88 -12.72
CA ASN A 34 -2.85 -13.49 -12.08
C ASN A 34 -3.07 -14.22 -10.75
N SER A 35 -2.76 -15.49 -10.69
CA SER A 35 -2.96 -16.26 -9.47
C SER A 35 -2.07 -15.75 -8.35
N THR A 36 -0.82 -15.41 -8.67
CA THR A 36 0.11 -14.87 -7.69
C THR A 36 -0.35 -13.50 -7.21
N LEU A 37 -0.77 -12.66 -8.15
CA LEU A 37 -1.23 -11.33 -7.81
C LEU A 37 -2.46 -11.40 -6.91
N SER A 38 -3.41 -12.25 -7.24
CA SER A 38 -4.62 -12.41 -6.43
C SER A 38 -4.29 -12.82 -5.01
N HIS A 39 -3.31 -13.71 -4.87
CA HIS A 39 -2.89 -14.16 -3.54
C HIS A 39 -2.33 -13.01 -2.72
N HIS A 40 -1.47 -12.20 -3.33
CA HIS A 40 -0.90 -11.05 -2.63
C HIS A 40 -1.95 -10.01 -2.29
N LEU A 41 -2.86 -9.75 -3.20
CA LEU A 41 -3.93 -8.78 -2.94
C LEU A 41 -4.84 -9.23 -1.81
N GLU A 42 -5.11 -10.52 -1.77
CA GLU A 42 -5.93 -11.06 -0.69
C GLU A 42 -5.26 -10.86 0.66
N LYS A 43 -3.96 -11.12 0.72
CA LYS A 43 -3.23 -10.91 1.98
C LYS A 43 -3.21 -9.45 2.39
N LEU A 44 -2.98 -8.56 1.44
CA LEU A 44 -2.97 -7.13 1.73
C LEU A 44 -4.33 -6.65 2.21
N LYS A 45 -5.39 -7.18 1.61
CA LYS A 45 -6.74 -6.83 2.03
C LYS A 45 -7.00 -7.32 3.45
N ASN A 46 -6.58 -8.54 3.76
CA ASN A 46 -6.78 -9.09 5.10
C ASN A 46 -6.02 -8.31 6.17
N GLU A 47 -4.92 -7.67 5.77
CA GLU A 47 -4.14 -6.86 6.70
C GLU A 47 -4.58 -5.39 6.69
N ASP A 48 -5.66 -5.08 6.01
CA ASP A 48 -6.22 -3.73 5.93
C ASP A 48 -5.27 -2.72 5.32
N LEU A 49 -4.36 -3.18 4.48
CA LEU A 49 -3.45 -2.27 3.78
C LEU A 49 -4.01 -1.80 2.45
N VAL A 50 -4.98 -2.51 1.91
CA VAL A 50 -5.67 -2.09 0.70
C VAL A 50 -7.16 -2.22 0.90
N CYS A 51 -7.91 -1.42 0.16
CA CYS A 51 -9.36 -1.49 0.11
C CYS A 51 -9.77 -1.98 -1.26
N VAL A 52 -10.87 -2.72 -1.32
CA VAL A 52 -11.38 -3.22 -2.60
C VAL A 52 -12.79 -2.72 -2.78
N GLN A 53 -13.08 -2.27 -4.00
CA GLN A 53 -14.41 -1.79 -4.36
C GLN A 53 -14.86 -2.48 -5.62
N ARG A 54 -16.08 -2.99 -5.59
CA ARG A 54 -16.62 -3.69 -6.75
C ARG A 54 -17.30 -2.70 -7.67
N GLU A 55 -16.88 -2.70 -8.93
CA GLU A 55 -17.46 -1.84 -9.97
C GLU A 55 -17.90 -2.70 -11.13
N SER A 56 -19.17 -3.00 -11.22
CA SER A 56 -19.70 -3.90 -12.26
C SER A 56 -18.99 -5.24 -12.19
N THR A 57 -18.19 -5.57 -13.20
CA THR A 57 -17.46 -6.83 -13.25
C THR A 57 -16.01 -6.69 -12.79
N PHE A 58 -15.61 -5.50 -12.39
CA PHE A 58 -14.23 -5.25 -12.02
C PHE A 58 -14.09 -5.07 -10.53
N LEU A 59 -12.92 -5.42 -10.01
CA LEU A 59 -12.55 -5.12 -8.64
C LEU A 59 -11.46 -4.07 -8.68
N ARG A 60 -11.74 -2.94 -8.05
CA ARG A 60 -10.79 -1.83 -7.99
C ARG A 60 -10.14 -1.81 -6.62
N TYR A 61 -8.82 -1.78 -6.61
CA TYR A 61 -8.04 -1.78 -5.39
C TYR A 61 -7.44 -0.40 -5.16
N THR A 62 -7.49 0.06 -3.92
CA THR A 62 -6.87 1.32 -3.52
C THR A 62 -6.03 1.08 -2.28
N ALA A 63 -4.99 1.89 -2.13
CA ALA A 63 -4.18 1.84 -0.91
C ALA A 63 -4.98 2.43 0.25
N ASN A 64 -4.91 1.77 1.39
CA ASN A 64 -5.54 2.28 2.61
C ASN A 64 -4.59 3.26 3.26
N THR A 65 -4.63 4.50 2.81
CA THR A 65 -3.67 5.50 3.28
C THR A 65 -3.86 5.83 4.75
N GLY A 66 -5.09 5.72 5.26
CA GLY A 66 -5.32 5.94 6.68
C GLY A 66 -4.56 4.95 7.54
N ALA A 67 -4.64 3.67 7.18
CA ALA A 67 -3.93 2.64 7.94
C ALA A 67 -2.41 2.83 7.82
N LEU A 68 -1.94 3.20 6.63
CA LEU A 68 -0.51 3.44 6.45
C LEU A 68 -0.04 4.62 7.27
N GLN A 69 -0.83 5.68 7.35
CA GLN A 69 -0.47 6.83 8.16
C GLN A 69 -0.41 6.46 9.63
N GLU A 70 -1.35 5.66 10.10
CA GLU A 70 -1.32 5.22 11.48
C GLU A 70 -0.09 4.40 11.79
N LEU A 71 0.26 3.48 10.88
CA LEU A 71 1.44 2.64 11.06
C LEU A 71 2.71 3.49 11.09
N LEU A 72 2.82 4.42 10.16
CA LEU A 72 3.99 5.29 10.10
C LEU A 72 4.10 6.15 11.35
N SER A 73 2.97 6.67 11.84
CA SER A 73 2.98 7.47 13.05
C SER A 73 3.44 6.65 14.24
N PHE A 74 2.94 5.40 14.34
CA PHE A 74 3.34 4.54 15.44
C PHE A 74 4.83 4.22 15.39
N LEU A 75 5.34 3.86 14.22
CA LEU A 75 6.74 3.54 14.07
C LEU A 75 7.62 4.76 14.33
N TYR A 76 7.18 5.91 13.87
CA TYR A 76 7.92 7.14 14.10
C TYR A 76 8.03 7.46 15.59
N ALA A 77 6.92 7.30 16.31
CA ALA A 77 6.93 7.57 17.75
C ALA A 77 7.93 6.66 18.46
N GLU A 78 7.98 5.40 18.08
CA GLU A 78 8.94 4.47 18.67
C GLU A 78 10.37 4.88 18.37
N CYS A 79 10.62 5.26 17.13
CA CYS A 79 11.95 5.66 16.73
C CYS A 79 12.45 6.86 17.52
N CYS A 80 11.58 7.85 17.72
CA CYS A 80 11.98 9.11 18.31
C CYS A 80 12.17 9.05 19.81
N THR A 81 11.70 8.00 20.47
CA THR A 81 11.90 7.89 21.90
C THR A 81 13.35 7.70 22.25
N ARG A 82 14.16 7.23 21.30
CA ARG A 82 15.55 6.91 21.61
C ARG A 82 16.52 8.02 21.26
N ASN A 83 16.41 8.61 20.08
CA ASN A 83 17.44 9.56 19.68
C ASN A 83 16.90 10.92 19.26
N LYS A 84 15.62 11.02 18.97
CA LYS A 84 15.00 12.30 18.62
C LYS A 84 15.67 12.98 17.42
N ALA A 85 16.27 12.18 16.55
CA ALA A 85 17.01 12.74 15.43
C ALA A 85 16.10 13.16 14.27
N VAL A 86 14.92 12.57 14.18
CA VAL A 86 13.99 12.82 13.08
C VAL A 86 12.75 13.50 13.63
N LYS A 87 12.29 14.55 12.94
CA LYS A 87 11.12 15.28 13.37
C LYS A 87 9.90 14.85 12.54
N PRO A 88 8.69 14.92 13.13
CA PRO A 88 7.49 14.53 12.38
C PRO A 88 7.30 15.31 11.10
N GLU A 89 7.67 16.57 11.10
CA GLU A 89 7.53 17.40 9.90
C GLU A 89 8.36 16.86 8.75
N GLU A 90 9.52 16.32 9.05
CA GLU A 90 10.39 15.81 7.99
C GLU A 90 9.78 14.59 7.34
N ILE A 91 9.14 13.73 8.12
CA ILE A 91 8.50 12.53 7.57
C ILE A 91 7.31 12.93 6.71
N VAL A 92 6.53 13.91 7.15
CA VAL A 92 5.37 14.35 6.38
C VAL A 92 5.83 14.92 5.04
N GLN A 93 6.93 15.66 5.02
CA GLN A 93 7.45 16.19 3.78
C GLN A 93 7.92 15.12 2.83
N ILE A 94 8.53 14.08 3.36
CA ILE A 94 9.03 12.99 2.54
C ILE A 94 7.88 12.21 1.90
N SER A 95 6.79 12.08 2.59
CA SER A 95 5.67 11.27 2.10
C SER A 95 4.87 11.95 1.00
N ARG A 96 5.20 13.16 0.67
CA ARG A 96 4.51 13.86 -0.41
C ARG A 96 5.12 13.54 -1.79
#